data_9e84342fa7beb0de6b8ca974e9b417c0
#
_entry.id   9e84342fa7beb0de6b8ca974e9b417c0
#
_cell.length_a   1.000
_cell.length_b   1.000
_cell.length_c   1.000
_cell.angle_alpha   90.00
_cell.angle_beta   90.00
_cell.angle_gamma   90.00
#
_symmetry.space_group_name_H-M   'P 1'
#
loop_
_entity.id
_entity.type
_entity.pdbx_description
1 polymer ?
#
loop_
_entity_poly.entity_id
_entity_poly.type
_entity_poly.pdbx_seq_one_letter_code
_entity_poly.pdbx_strand_id
1 'polypeptide(L)'
;MKHLLSILALFAIIISSGAEAATPARYSTDGDLMLPENWREWVFIGSPTSPDSMNSGEAYQPGFKYVYIDPESFAHWKKTGTFRNGTMIVQERLKVVEAEYMDNHALIPGDYIGLSAMVKDSKRYPDSIWGFFSFGRPPYGEQVPEIGSMDNLGCSGCHYEADQDWVFTRFYPVLLAAKPVF
;
A
#
# COMPACT_ATOMS: atom_id res chain seq x y z
N MET A 1 -65.05 20.52 29.28
CA MET A 1 -64.14 21.03 28.26
C MET A 1 -62.78 20.42 28.54
N LYS A 2 -62.38 19.38 27.78
CA LYS A 2 -61.14 18.61 27.94
C LYS A 2 -60.22 19.00 26.77
N HIS A 3 -59.09 19.69 27.03
CA HIS A 3 -58.10 19.99 26.02
C HIS A 3 -57.17 18.77 25.86
N LEU A 4 -57.25 18.12 24.68
CA LEU A 4 -56.28 17.13 24.24
C LEU A 4 -55.07 17.86 23.68
N LEU A 5 -53.91 17.78 24.30
CA LEU A 5 -52.61 18.18 23.73
C LEU A 5 -52.08 17.01 22.93
N SER A 6 -52.04 17.14 21.63
CA SER A 6 -51.35 16.22 20.74
C SER A 6 -49.85 16.59 20.67
N ILE A 7 -49.00 15.74 21.24
CA ILE A 7 -47.54 15.87 21.11
C ILE A 7 -47.12 15.19 19.81
N LEU A 8 -46.75 16.01 18.82
CA LEU A 8 -46.16 15.55 17.58
C LEU A 8 -44.66 15.24 17.85
N ALA A 9 -44.28 13.98 17.95
CA ALA A 9 -42.86 13.57 18.04
C ALA A 9 -42.23 13.63 16.65
N LEU A 10 -41.37 14.62 16.42
CA LEU A 10 -40.56 14.71 15.18
C LEU A 10 -39.42 13.73 15.28
N PHE A 11 -39.48 12.61 14.55
CA PHE A 11 -38.37 11.70 14.38
C PHE A 11 -37.41 12.29 13.34
N ALA A 12 -36.31 12.85 13.78
CA ALA A 12 -35.21 13.24 12.92
C ALA A 12 -34.46 11.98 12.44
N ILE A 13 -34.65 11.59 11.20
CA ILE A 13 -33.84 10.55 10.55
C ILE A 13 -32.47 11.14 10.32
N ILE A 14 -31.49 10.79 11.13
CA ILE A 14 -30.07 11.09 10.88
C ILE A 14 -29.62 10.14 9.76
N ILE A 15 -29.63 10.64 8.52
CA ILE A 15 -28.97 9.98 7.39
C ILE A 15 -27.47 10.15 7.64
N SER A 16 -26.85 9.16 8.27
CA SER A 16 -25.41 9.04 8.30
C SER A 16 -24.93 8.75 6.87
N SER A 17 -24.59 9.79 6.13
CA SER A 17 -23.81 9.64 4.90
C SER A 17 -22.46 9.09 5.33
N GLY A 18 -22.25 7.78 5.18
CA GLY A 18 -20.95 7.17 5.30
C GLY A 18 -20.02 7.85 4.29
N ALA A 19 -19.21 8.79 4.75
CA ALA A 19 -18.15 9.33 3.93
C ALA A 19 -17.29 8.13 3.50
N GLU A 20 -17.24 7.84 2.21
CA GLU A 20 -16.30 6.87 1.65
C GLU A 20 -14.92 7.35 2.05
N ALA A 21 -14.17 6.51 2.77
CA ALA A 21 -12.87 6.89 3.30
C ALA A 21 -11.96 7.31 2.13
N ALA A 22 -11.42 8.53 2.21
CA ALA A 22 -10.65 9.12 1.13
C ALA A 22 -9.45 8.24 0.76
N THR A 23 -9.23 8.03 -0.53
CA THR A 23 -8.00 7.39 -1.00
C THR A 23 -6.86 8.40 -0.96
N PRO A 24 -5.64 8.01 -0.53
CA PRO A 24 -4.48 8.88 -0.66
C PRO A 24 -4.02 9.02 -2.13
N ALA A 25 -4.48 8.15 -3.02
CA ALA A 25 -4.14 8.18 -4.43
C ALA A 25 -4.77 9.41 -5.12
N ARG A 26 -3.92 10.29 -5.62
CA ARG A 26 -4.29 11.44 -6.45
C ARG A 26 -3.68 11.27 -7.83
N TYR A 27 -4.41 11.68 -8.85
CA TYR A 27 -3.98 11.58 -10.23
C TYR A 27 -3.97 12.96 -10.90
N SER A 28 -3.03 13.15 -11.81
CA SER A 28 -2.98 14.31 -12.69
C SER A 28 -4.14 14.32 -13.68
N THR A 29 -4.30 15.41 -14.43
CA THR A 29 -5.25 15.50 -15.55
C THR A 29 -4.98 14.47 -16.64
N ASP A 30 -3.73 14.07 -16.80
CA ASP A 30 -3.27 13.07 -17.79
C ASP A 30 -3.43 11.63 -17.27
N GLY A 31 -3.80 11.47 -16.01
CA GLY A 31 -4.05 10.18 -15.37
C GLY A 31 -2.85 9.58 -14.67
N ASP A 32 -1.74 10.29 -14.57
CA ASP A 32 -0.55 9.85 -13.85
C ASP A 32 -0.76 9.90 -12.34
N LEU A 33 -0.24 8.91 -11.61
CA LEU A 33 -0.28 8.91 -10.15
C LEU A 33 0.65 9.99 -9.60
N MET A 34 0.11 10.84 -8.75
CA MET A 34 0.88 11.83 -8.00
C MET A 34 1.63 11.16 -6.84
N LEU A 35 2.84 11.65 -6.57
CA LEU A 35 3.60 11.20 -5.40
C LEU A 35 2.78 11.47 -4.13
N PRO A 36 2.51 10.44 -3.30
CA PRO A 36 1.73 10.65 -2.09
C PRO A 36 2.51 11.50 -1.09
N GLU A 37 1.81 12.45 -0.48
CA GLU A 37 2.40 13.28 0.58
C GLU A 37 2.56 12.45 1.87
N ASN A 38 3.62 12.71 2.62
CA ASN A 38 3.87 12.15 3.95
C ASN A 38 3.79 10.62 4.05
N TRP A 39 4.02 9.90 2.96
CA TRP A 39 3.90 8.43 2.93
C TRP A 39 4.86 7.74 3.93
N ARG A 40 5.95 8.37 4.33
CA ARG A 40 6.85 7.85 5.38
C ARG A 40 6.25 7.90 6.79
N GLU A 41 5.14 8.62 6.97
CA GLU A 41 4.34 8.66 8.21
C GLU A 41 3.24 7.61 8.23
N TRP A 42 3.06 6.85 7.13
CA TRP A 42 2.07 5.79 7.04
C TRP A 42 2.47 4.59 7.89
N VAL A 43 1.59 3.59 7.96
CA VAL A 43 1.86 2.39 8.74
C VAL A 43 2.91 1.52 8.05
N PHE A 44 4.08 1.40 8.65
CA PHE A 44 5.10 0.46 8.21
C PHE A 44 4.62 -0.97 8.43
N ILE A 45 4.62 -1.81 7.38
CA ILE A 45 4.08 -3.17 7.44
C ILE A 45 5.15 -4.25 7.35
N GLY A 46 6.33 -3.93 6.86
CA GLY A 46 7.43 -4.88 6.79
C GLY A 46 8.60 -4.42 5.92
N SER A 47 9.69 -5.16 6.00
CA SER A 47 10.90 -4.91 5.22
C SER A 47 11.50 -6.21 4.68
N PRO A 48 10.86 -6.88 3.70
CA PRO A 48 11.48 -8.01 3.04
C PRO A 48 12.78 -7.57 2.35
N THR A 49 13.81 -8.39 2.49
CA THR A 49 15.15 -8.08 1.96
C THR A 49 15.59 -9.18 1.01
N SER A 50 16.11 -8.80 -0.15
CA SER A 50 16.69 -9.71 -1.14
C SER A 50 18.12 -9.27 -1.44
N PRO A 51 19.12 -9.73 -0.66
CA PRO A 51 20.50 -9.37 -0.93
C PRO A 51 21.06 -10.20 -2.09
N ASP A 52 21.93 -9.60 -2.91
CA ASP A 52 22.62 -10.28 -4.00
C ASP A 52 23.46 -11.46 -3.49
N SER A 53 24.09 -11.32 -2.32
CA SER A 53 24.92 -12.36 -1.69
C SER A 53 24.17 -13.68 -1.42
N MET A 54 22.84 -13.63 -1.22
CA MET A 54 22.02 -14.83 -1.05
C MET A 54 21.39 -15.33 -2.36
N ASN A 55 21.61 -14.65 -3.48
CA ASN A 55 20.97 -14.90 -4.77
C ASN A 55 22.00 -15.01 -5.91
N SER A 56 23.19 -15.50 -5.65
CA SER A 56 24.29 -15.69 -6.62
C SER A 56 24.68 -14.41 -7.38
N GLY A 57 24.48 -13.24 -6.77
CA GLY A 57 24.73 -11.95 -7.39
C GLY A 57 23.61 -11.42 -8.29
N GLU A 58 22.49 -12.13 -8.40
CA GLU A 58 21.41 -11.85 -9.36
C GLU A 58 20.03 -11.75 -8.70
N ALA A 59 19.92 -11.10 -7.52
CA ALA A 59 18.64 -10.92 -6.87
C ALA A 59 17.69 -10.09 -7.75
N TYR A 60 16.46 -10.57 -7.94
CA TYR A 60 15.43 -9.75 -8.56
C TYR A 60 15.03 -8.60 -7.62
N GLN A 61 15.24 -7.37 -8.07
CA GLN A 61 15.08 -6.16 -7.26
C GLN A 61 15.82 -6.21 -5.91
N PRO A 62 17.18 -6.25 -5.91
CA PRO A 62 17.96 -6.34 -4.69
C PRO A 62 17.70 -5.16 -3.77
N GLY A 63 17.83 -5.37 -2.47
CA GLY A 63 17.71 -4.31 -1.47
C GLY A 63 16.75 -4.62 -0.34
N PHE A 64 16.77 -3.74 0.67
CA PHE A 64 15.71 -3.61 1.64
C PHE A 64 14.48 -2.97 0.97
N LYS A 65 13.30 -3.45 1.32
CA LYS A 65 12.03 -2.95 0.81
C LYS A 65 11.20 -2.44 1.97
N TYR A 66 11.30 -1.15 2.29
CA TYR A 66 10.45 -0.55 3.32
C TYR A 66 9.05 -0.36 2.76
N VAL A 67 8.09 -1.05 3.34
CA VAL A 67 6.72 -1.10 2.81
C VAL A 67 5.75 -0.46 3.80
N TYR A 68 4.95 0.46 3.27
CA TYR A 68 3.98 1.24 4.03
C TYR A 68 2.60 1.12 3.41
N ILE A 69 1.58 1.06 4.23
CA ILE A 69 0.17 1.12 3.82
C ILE A 69 -0.48 2.38 4.38
N ASP A 70 -1.38 2.98 3.62
CA ASP A 70 -2.12 4.13 4.10
C ASP A 70 -2.92 3.80 5.38
N PRO A 71 -3.02 4.77 6.33
CA PRO A 71 -3.59 4.52 7.66
C PRO A 71 -5.04 4.05 7.64
N GLU A 72 -5.85 4.56 6.70
CA GLU A 72 -7.26 4.18 6.60
C GLU A 72 -7.44 2.76 6.08
N SER A 73 -6.62 2.36 5.10
CA SER A 73 -6.62 0.99 4.59
C SER A 73 -6.08 0.00 5.63
N PHE A 74 -5.10 0.39 6.43
CA PHE A 74 -4.67 -0.42 7.56
C PHE A 74 -5.78 -0.55 8.62
N ALA A 75 -6.51 0.53 8.92
CA ALA A 75 -7.65 0.48 9.82
C ALA A 75 -8.77 -0.44 9.30
N HIS A 76 -9.00 -0.44 7.98
CA HIS A 76 -9.94 -1.37 7.33
C HIS A 76 -9.45 -2.82 7.44
N TRP A 77 -8.16 -3.07 7.13
CA TRP A 77 -7.55 -4.39 7.24
C TRP A 77 -7.71 -5.00 8.64
N LYS A 78 -7.45 -4.22 9.69
CA LYS A 78 -7.64 -4.67 11.08
C LYS A 78 -9.06 -5.14 11.40
N LYS A 79 -10.05 -4.61 10.72
CA LYS A 79 -11.46 -4.95 10.94
C LYS A 79 -11.94 -6.12 10.10
N THR A 80 -11.41 -6.25 8.89
CA THR A 80 -11.98 -7.14 7.86
C THR A 80 -11.03 -8.21 7.35
N GLY A 81 -9.71 -8.02 7.51
CA GLY A 81 -8.70 -8.87 6.89
C GLY A 81 -8.63 -8.76 5.36
N THR A 82 -9.19 -7.68 4.79
CA THR A 82 -9.23 -7.43 3.33
C THR A 82 -8.72 -6.03 3.00
N PHE A 83 -8.28 -5.83 1.75
CA PHE A 83 -7.93 -4.50 1.24
C PHE A 83 -9.15 -3.84 0.61
N ARG A 84 -9.46 -2.59 1.01
CA ARG A 84 -10.54 -1.80 0.44
C ARG A 84 -10.15 -1.20 -0.92
N ASN A 85 -11.12 -0.81 -1.75
CA ASN A 85 -10.84 0.10 -2.86
C ASN A 85 -10.25 1.41 -2.30
N GLY A 86 -9.30 2.00 -3.01
CA GLY A 86 -8.54 3.16 -2.57
C GLY A 86 -7.34 2.82 -1.67
N THR A 87 -7.09 1.54 -1.36
CA THR A 87 -5.85 1.14 -0.66
C THR A 87 -4.64 1.54 -1.48
N MET A 88 -3.68 2.18 -0.82
CA MET A 88 -2.38 2.47 -1.41
C MET A 88 -1.27 1.85 -0.56
N ILE A 89 -0.37 1.12 -1.21
CA ILE A 89 0.83 0.55 -0.60
C ILE A 89 2.03 1.15 -1.32
N VAL A 90 2.97 1.69 -0.54
CA VAL A 90 4.21 2.29 -1.05
C VAL A 90 5.38 1.44 -0.62
N GLN A 91 6.30 1.19 -1.55
CA GLN A 91 7.56 0.49 -1.29
C GLN A 91 8.73 1.39 -1.62
N GLU A 92 9.52 1.72 -0.62
CA GLU A 92 10.82 2.38 -0.79
C GLU A 92 11.92 1.33 -0.73
N ARG A 93 12.84 1.38 -1.69
CA ARG A 93 13.92 0.43 -1.81
C ARG A 93 15.27 1.08 -1.49
N LEU A 94 16.07 0.38 -0.65
CA LEU A 94 17.38 0.82 -0.23
C LEU A 94 18.42 -0.24 -0.57
N LYS A 95 19.66 0.18 -0.83
CA LYS A 95 20.78 -0.75 -1.00
C LYS A 95 20.97 -1.61 0.26
N VAL A 96 21.45 -2.83 0.07
CA VAL A 96 22.01 -3.62 1.15
C VAL A 96 23.47 -3.23 1.30
N VAL A 97 23.88 -2.92 2.52
CA VAL A 97 25.27 -2.67 2.89
C VAL A 97 25.67 -3.70 3.94
N GLU A 98 26.78 -4.39 3.70
CA GLU A 98 27.39 -5.26 4.70
C GLU A 98 28.17 -4.40 5.70
N ALA A 99 27.99 -4.64 6.97
CA ALA A 99 28.64 -3.91 8.06
C ALA A 99 29.05 -4.86 9.18
N GLU A 100 30.08 -4.45 9.91
CA GLU A 100 30.44 -5.11 11.17
C GLU A 100 29.82 -4.33 12.34
N TYR A 101 29.20 -5.04 13.27
CA TYR A 101 28.62 -4.49 14.46
C TYR A 101 28.88 -5.40 15.66
N MET A 102 29.67 -4.93 16.63
CA MET A 102 30.01 -5.68 17.85
C MET A 102 30.47 -7.13 17.58
N ASP A 103 31.47 -7.30 16.71
CA ASP A 103 32.03 -8.59 16.26
C ASP A 103 31.03 -9.49 15.49
N ASN A 104 29.92 -8.94 15.01
CA ASN A 104 28.95 -9.62 14.17
C ASN A 104 28.85 -8.97 12.80
N HIS A 105 28.62 -9.81 11.78
CA HIS A 105 28.23 -9.33 10.46
C HIS A 105 26.75 -8.93 10.44
N ALA A 106 26.47 -7.79 9.87
CA ALA A 106 25.11 -7.27 9.73
C ALA A 106 24.84 -6.80 8.30
N LEU A 107 23.59 -6.92 7.89
CA LEU A 107 23.08 -6.24 6.69
C LEU A 107 22.32 -5.00 7.16
N ILE A 108 22.76 -3.83 6.71
CA ILE A 108 22.11 -2.56 7.04
C ILE A 108 21.60 -1.85 5.78
N PRO A 109 20.52 -1.05 5.90
CA PRO A 109 20.04 -0.24 4.78
C PRO A 109 21.04 0.88 4.46
N GLY A 110 21.37 1.01 3.17
CA GLY A 110 22.20 2.08 2.61
C GLY A 110 21.36 3.13 1.88
N ASP A 111 21.91 3.63 0.75
CA ASP A 111 21.26 4.66 -0.04
C ASP A 111 19.88 4.23 -0.55
N TYR A 112 18.98 5.19 -0.68
CA TYR A 112 17.70 5.01 -1.38
C TYR A 112 17.91 4.79 -2.89
N ILE A 113 17.30 3.76 -3.44
CA ILE A 113 17.49 3.38 -4.85
C ILE A 113 16.19 3.24 -5.65
N GLY A 114 15.04 3.40 -5.05
CA GLY A 114 13.77 3.37 -5.76
C GLY A 114 12.56 3.59 -4.87
N LEU A 115 11.51 4.07 -5.49
CA LEU A 115 10.19 4.23 -4.87
C LEU A 115 9.15 3.72 -5.85
N SER A 116 8.23 2.90 -5.37
CA SER A 116 7.10 2.39 -6.14
C SER A 116 5.83 2.39 -5.29
N ALA A 117 4.69 2.35 -5.96
CA ALA A 117 3.40 2.23 -5.29
C ALA A 117 2.49 1.28 -6.05
N MET A 118 1.54 0.69 -5.32
CA MET A 118 0.39 0.01 -5.89
C MET A 118 -0.89 0.61 -5.30
N VAL A 119 -1.91 0.77 -6.15
CA VAL A 119 -3.20 1.36 -5.78
C VAL A 119 -4.32 0.42 -6.17
N LYS A 120 -5.18 0.06 -5.22
CA LYS A 120 -6.37 -0.74 -5.48
C LYS A 120 -7.51 0.14 -5.97
N ASP A 121 -7.92 -0.06 -7.21
CA ASP A 121 -9.08 0.58 -7.81
C ASP A 121 -9.70 -0.33 -8.87
N SER A 122 -10.71 -1.10 -8.50
CA SER A 122 -11.36 -2.04 -9.40
C SER A 122 -12.15 -1.40 -10.54
N LYS A 123 -12.42 -0.09 -10.48
CA LYS A 123 -13.06 0.64 -11.58
C LYS A 123 -12.03 1.10 -12.61
N ARG A 124 -10.87 1.57 -12.13
CA ARG A 124 -9.77 2.03 -12.98
C ARG A 124 -8.99 0.86 -13.59
N TYR A 125 -8.86 -0.24 -12.85
CA TYR A 125 -8.09 -1.43 -13.22
C TYR A 125 -8.97 -2.68 -13.17
N PRO A 126 -9.92 -2.86 -14.11
CA PRO A 126 -10.90 -3.95 -14.03
C PRO A 126 -10.25 -5.34 -14.12
N ASP A 127 -9.10 -5.49 -14.79
CA ASP A 127 -8.44 -6.78 -15.01
C ASP A 127 -7.51 -7.17 -13.86
N SER A 128 -6.74 -6.22 -13.32
CA SER A 128 -5.78 -6.44 -12.24
C SER A 128 -6.30 -6.03 -10.88
N ILE A 129 -7.35 -5.21 -10.83
CA ILE A 129 -7.86 -4.51 -9.63
C ILE A 129 -6.84 -3.62 -8.92
N TRP A 130 -5.57 -3.65 -9.35
CA TRP A 130 -4.48 -2.84 -8.84
C TRP A 130 -3.72 -2.19 -10.00
N GLY A 131 -3.41 -0.89 -9.83
CA GLY A 131 -2.43 -0.16 -10.65
C GLY A 131 -1.06 -0.19 -9.97
N PHE A 132 0.02 -0.24 -10.78
CA PHE A 132 1.39 -0.28 -10.32
C PHE A 132 2.18 0.89 -10.89
N PHE A 133 2.98 1.57 -10.06
CA PHE A 133 3.64 2.82 -10.39
C PHE A 133 5.08 2.85 -9.88
N SER A 134 5.99 3.51 -10.62
CA SER A 134 7.37 3.71 -10.19
C SER A 134 7.76 5.18 -10.27
N PHE A 135 8.13 5.75 -9.14
CA PHE A 135 8.65 7.12 -9.03
C PHE A 135 10.16 7.20 -9.29
N GLY A 136 10.78 6.08 -9.65
CA GLY A 136 12.20 6.03 -9.99
C GLY A 136 13.14 6.08 -8.78
N ARG A 137 14.32 6.68 -8.99
CA ARG A 137 15.34 6.91 -7.97
C ARG A 137 15.24 8.35 -7.42
N PRO A 138 15.78 8.64 -6.24
CA PRO A 138 15.87 10.02 -5.77
C PRO A 138 16.68 10.94 -6.72
N PRO A 139 16.25 12.19 -6.93
CA PRO A 139 14.97 12.74 -6.50
C PRO A 139 13.80 12.07 -7.22
N TYR A 140 12.77 11.68 -6.45
CA TYR A 140 11.62 10.98 -7.01
C TYR A 140 10.80 11.88 -7.94
N GLY A 141 10.22 11.31 -8.99
CA GLY A 141 9.26 12.02 -9.85
C GLY A 141 8.01 12.43 -9.06
N GLU A 142 7.49 13.62 -9.35
CA GLU A 142 6.26 14.11 -8.70
C GLU A 142 5.02 13.34 -9.14
N GLN A 143 5.04 12.86 -10.39
CA GLN A 143 3.98 12.04 -10.96
C GLN A 143 4.55 11.05 -11.96
N VAL A 144 3.90 9.91 -12.10
CA VAL A 144 4.35 8.83 -12.99
C VAL A 144 3.17 8.10 -13.62
N PRO A 145 3.33 7.61 -14.87
CA PRO A 145 2.35 6.75 -15.50
C PRO A 145 2.31 5.38 -14.83
N GLU A 146 1.21 4.66 -15.06
CA GLU A 146 1.08 3.28 -14.66
C GLU A 146 2.12 2.39 -15.37
N ILE A 147 2.73 1.47 -14.62
CA ILE A 147 3.63 0.45 -15.15
C ILE A 147 3.10 -0.95 -14.85
N GLY A 148 3.37 -1.88 -15.75
CA GLY A 148 3.03 -3.29 -15.57
C GLY A 148 1.56 -3.57 -15.87
N SER A 149 1.28 -3.88 -17.13
CA SER A 149 0.05 -4.56 -17.52
C SER A 149 0.24 -6.08 -17.43
N MET A 150 -0.86 -6.83 -17.39
CA MET A 150 -0.84 -8.30 -17.48
C MET A 150 -0.10 -8.78 -18.74
N ASP A 151 -0.26 -8.06 -19.85
CA ASP A 151 0.32 -8.42 -21.13
C ASP A 151 1.84 -8.25 -21.20
N ASN A 152 2.41 -7.39 -20.36
CA ASN A 152 3.84 -7.06 -20.37
C ASN A 152 4.66 -7.78 -19.30
N LEU A 153 4.07 -8.70 -18.52
CA LEU A 153 4.74 -9.40 -17.41
C LEU A 153 5.46 -8.43 -16.44
N GLY A 154 4.95 -7.21 -16.32
CA GLY A 154 5.47 -6.22 -15.39
C GLY A 154 5.17 -6.57 -13.92
N CYS A 155 4.96 -5.58 -13.08
CA CYS A 155 4.67 -5.79 -11.65
C CYS A 155 3.47 -6.72 -11.43
N SER A 156 2.42 -6.55 -12.23
CA SER A 156 1.18 -7.34 -12.15
C SER A 156 1.41 -8.85 -12.37
N GLY A 157 2.32 -9.24 -13.25
CA GLY A 157 2.62 -10.66 -13.52
C GLY A 157 3.12 -11.42 -12.29
N CYS A 158 3.98 -10.79 -11.46
CA CYS A 158 4.43 -11.38 -10.21
C CYS A 158 3.36 -11.25 -9.10
N HIS A 159 2.68 -10.09 -9.02
CA HIS A 159 1.69 -9.84 -7.98
C HIS A 159 0.43 -10.70 -8.13
N TYR A 160 0.11 -11.16 -9.34
CA TYR A 160 -0.97 -12.13 -9.57
C TYR A 160 -0.80 -13.43 -8.76
N GLU A 161 0.45 -13.86 -8.53
CA GLU A 161 0.80 -15.06 -7.75
C GLU A 161 0.87 -14.82 -6.24
N ALA A 162 0.52 -13.60 -5.78
CA ALA A 162 0.59 -13.26 -4.37
C ALA A 162 -0.50 -13.98 -3.56
N ASP A 163 -0.22 -14.19 -2.29
CA ASP A 163 -1.02 -15.02 -1.40
C ASP A 163 -2.37 -14.41 -1.01
N GLN A 164 -2.55 -13.12 -1.12
CA GLN A 164 -3.84 -12.49 -0.83
C GLN A 164 -4.06 -11.21 -1.65
N ASP A 165 -5.04 -11.24 -2.55
CA ASP A 165 -5.51 -10.04 -3.24
C ASP A 165 -4.37 -9.23 -3.90
N TRP A 166 -3.48 -9.95 -4.62
CA TRP A 166 -2.30 -9.39 -5.29
C TRP A 166 -1.22 -8.82 -4.36
N VAL A 167 -1.31 -9.07 -3.05
CA VAL A 167 -0.36 -8.60 -2.05
C VAL A 167 0.32 -9.79 -1.38
N PHE A 168 1.65 -9.79 -1.32
CA PHE A 168 2.46 -10.82 -0.64
C PHE A 168 2.39 -10.65 0.88
N THR A 169 1.20 -10.84 1.45
CA THR A 169 0.93 -10.58 2.87
C THR A 169 1.81 -11.40 3.80
N ARG A 170 2.27 -12.58 3.37
CA ARG A 170 3.21 -13.44 4.13
C ARG A 170 4.54 -12.76 4.46
N PHE A 171 4.92 -11.72 3.71
CA PHE A 171 6.15 -10.96 3.96
C PHE A 171 5.92 -9.75 4.88
N TYR A 172 4.69 -9.50 5.32
CA TYR A 172 4.31 -8.33 6.10
C TYR A 172 3.80 -8.72 7.48
N PRO A 173 4.70 -8.92 8.47
CA PRO A 173 4.32 -9.41 9.79
C PRO A 173 3.33 -8.51 10.51
N VAL A 174 3.34 -7.21 10.22
CA VAL A 174 2.38 -6.26 10.82
C VAL A 174 0.96 -6.50 10.31
N LEU A 175 0.79 -6.82 9.02
CA LEU A 175 -0.52 -7.20 8.47
C LEU A 175 -1.00 -8.53 9.06
N LEU A 176 -0.12 -9.52 9.16
CA LEU A 176 -0.47 -10.83 9.72
C LEU A 176 -0.89 -10.72 11.19
N ALA A 177 -0.13 -9.95 12.00
CA ALA A 177 -0.45 -9.74 13.40
C ALA A 177 -1.73 -8.93 13.64
N ALA A 178 -2.08 -8.05 12.69
CA ALA A 178 -3.25 -7.19 12.78
C ALA A 178 -4.52 -7.82 12.16
N LYS A 179 -4.42 -8.95 11.47
CA LYS A 179 -5.55 -9.63 10.84
C LYS A 179 -6.53 -10.11 11.91
N PRO A 180 -7.84 -9.86 11.75
CA PRO A 180 -8.81 -10.35 12.72
C PRO A 180 -8.83 -11.88 12.75
N VAL A 181 -8.97 -12.44 13.95
CA VAL A 181 -9.19 -13.88 14.17
C VAL A 181 -10.70 -14.08 14.24
N PHE A 182 -11.28 -14.74 13.25
CA PHE A 182 -12.70 -15.09 13.20
C PHE A 182 -12.90 -16.53 13.67
#